data_6d73a3b2ae6acdef084333ff489cd9a7
#
_entry.id   6d73a3b2ae6acdef084333ff489cd9a7
#
_cell.length_a   1.000
_cell.length_b   1.000
_cell.length_c   1.000
_cell.angle_alpha   90.00
_cell.angle_beta   90.00
_cell.angle_gamma   90.00
#
_symmetry.space_group_name_H-M   'P 1'
#
loop_
_entity.id
_entity.type
_entity.pdbx_description
1 polymer ?
#
loop_
_entity_poly.entity_id
_entity_poly.type
_entity_poly.pdbx_seq_one_letter_code
_entity_poly.pdbx_strand_id
1 'polypeptide(L)'
;PEGYTATDIVSRMKRMQGYNVLHPMGFDSFGLPAEQYAITTGNHPGGFTERNIETFISQLKMLGLSYDWDRQISTCDPSFYKWTQWIFLQLFKDGLAKQVDMPVNWCEELGTVLANDEIINGLSERGGFPVVKKNMKQWVMDIPAYAEKLLESLDELDWPESTKEMQRNWIGKSLGAYVDFKVAGSDL
;
A
#
# COMPACT_ATOMS: atom_id res chain seq x y z
N PRO A 1 -8.05 13.56 -10.36
CA PRO A 1 -9.16 13.47 -11.35
C PRO A 1 -8.71 12.85 -12.69
N GLU A 2 -7.47 13.02 -13.13
CA GLU A 2 -7.00 12.58 -14.44
C GLU A 2 -7.26 11.09 -14.72
N GLY A 3 -6.82 10.19 -13.87
CA GLY A 3 -7.03 8.74 -14.03
C GLY A 3 -8.51 8.36 -14.08
N TYR A 4 -9.33 8.96 -13.22
CA TYR A 4 -10.77 8.70 -13.20
C TYR A 4 -11.47 9.16 -14.48
N THR A 5 -11.06 10.31 -15.02
CA THR A 5 -11.59 10.84 -16.29
C THR A 5 -11.14 9.99 -17.46
N ALA A 6 -9.88 9.57 -17.52
CA ALA A 6 -9.34 8.74 -18.59
C ALA A 6 -10.06 7.38 -18.67
N THR A 7 -10.27 6.72 -17.54
CA THR A 7 -11.00 5.44 -17.51
C THR A 7 -12.47 5.61 -17.84
N ASP A 8 -13.10 6.73 -17.49
CA ASP A 8 -14.47 7.04 -17.87
C ASP A 8 -14.62 7.26 -19.38
N ILE A 9 -13.69 7.96 -20.01
CA ILE A 9 -13.66 8.16 -21.48
C ILE A 9 -13.59 6.81 -22.20
N VAL A 10 -12.66 5.94 -21.77
CA VAL A 10 -12.52 4.61 -22.36
C VAL A 10 -13.79 3.77 -22.16
N SER A 11 -14.38 3.82 -20.98
CA SER A 11 -15.61 3.10 -20.66
C SER A 11 -16.79 3.55 -21.53
N ARG A 12 -16.95 4.86 -21.72
CA ARG A 12 -17.97 5.42 -22.61
C ARG A 12 -17.75 4.98 -24.06
N MET A 13 -16.53 5.08 -24.55
CA MET A 13 -16.18 4.64 -25.91
C MET A 13 -16.52 3.16 -26.09
N LYS A 14 -16.15 2.30 -25.15
CA LYS A 14 -16.42 0.87 -25.23
C LYS A 14 -17.91 0.53 -25.21
N ARG A 15 -18.71 1.23 -24.38
CA ARG A 15 -20.18 1.08 -24.40
C ARG A 15 -20.77 1.48 -25.74
N MET A 16 -20.30 2.59 -26.35
CA MET A 16 -20.75 3.02 -27.68
C MET A 16 -20.37 2.02 -28.78
N GLN A 17 -19.29 1.24 -28.57
CA GLN A 17 -18.88 0.15 -29.47
C GLN A 17 -19.64 -1.17 -29.21
N GLY A 18 -20.59 -1.20 -28.25
CA GLY A 18 -21.40 -2.37 -27.96
C GLY A 18 -20.78 -3.36 -26.95
N TYR A 19 -19.68 -2.99 -26.28
CA TYR A 19 -19.10 -3.83 -25.24
C TYR A 19 -19.90 -3.75 -23.94
N ASN A 20 -19.95 -4.89 -23.21
CA ASN A 20 -20.40 -4.92 -21.84
C ASN A 20 -19.27 -4.43 -20.93
N VAL A 21 -19.45 -3.26 -20.32
CA VAL A 21 -18.38 -2.57 -19.56
C VAL A 21 -18.69 -2.61 -18.08
N LEU A 22 -17.79 -3.19 -17.29
CA LEU A 22 -17.76 -3.12 -15.83
C LEU A 22 -16.79 -2.00 -15.42
N HIS A 23 -17.33 -0.91 -14.86
CA HIS A 23 -16.55 0.25 -14.43
C HIS A 23 -17.04 0.74 -13.05
N PRO A 24 -16.73 -0.01 -11.97
CA PRO A 24 -17.15 0.35 -10.61
C PRO A 24 -16.24 1.39 -9.98
N MET A 25 -16.67 1.97 -8.85
CA MET A 25 -15.85 2.80 -7.98
C MET A 25 -15.46 2.02 -6.73
N GLY A 26 -14.20 2.17 -6.28
CA GLY A 26 -13.71 1.67 -5.01
C GLY A 26 -13.16 2.81 -4.15
N PHE A 27 -13.47 2.74 -2.85
CA PHE A 27 -12.96 3.70 -1.85
C PHE A 27 -11.95 3.01 -0.96
N ASP A 28 -10.71 3.46 -1.00
CA ASP A 28 -9.68 3.08 -0.03
C ASP A 28 -9.93 3.89 1.24
N SER A 29 -10.53 3.23 2.23
CA SER A 29 -11.24 3.91 3.31
C SER A 29 -10.70 3.64 4.71
N PHE A 30 -9.62 2.88 4.84
CA PHE A 30 -8.79 2.83 6.03
C PHE A 30 -7.67 3.87 5.95
N GLY A 31 -7.18 4.35 7.10
CA GLY A 31 -5.98 5.15 7.12
C GLY A 31 -5.84 6.12 8.28
N LEU A 32 -4.60 6.53 8.52
CA LEU A 32 -4.22 7.47 9.58
C LEU A 32 -5.00 8.79 9.58
N PRO A 33 -5.37 9.41 8.45
CA PRO A 33 -6.16 10.65 8.47
C PRO A 33 -7.49 10.53 9.19
N ALA A 34 -8.22 9.42 8.98
CA ALA A 34 -9.50 9.18 9.64
C ALA A 34 -9.30 8.88 11.14
N GLU A 35 -8.24 8.16 11.49
CA GLU A 35 -7.88 7.84 12.87
C GLU A 35 -7.47 9.10 13.65
N GLN A 36 -6.62 9.94 13.09
CA GLN A 36 -6.22 11.22 13.69
C GLN A 36 -7.39 12.17 13.87
N TYR A 37 -8.30 12.24 12.91
CA TYR A 37 -9.54 13.00 13.04
C TYR A 37 -10.39 12.47 14.20
N ALA A 38 -10.49 11.15 14.34
CA ALA A 38 -11.21 10.51 15.44
C ALA A 38 -10.61 10.86 16.80
N ILE A 39 -9.29 10.82 16.94
CA ILE A 39 -8.57 11.15 18.17
C ILE A 39 -8.79 12.61 18.54
N THR A 40 -8.66 13.54 17.59
CA THR A 40 -8.76 14.99 17.85
C THR A 40 -10.18 15.47 18.11
N THR A 41 -11.19 14.81 17.53
CA THR A 41 -12.59 15.24 17.63
C THR A 41 -13.45 14.38 18.55
N GLY A 42 -12.94 13.23 19.02
CA GLY A 42 -13.71 12.26 19.79
C GLY A 42 -14.81 11.55 18.99
N ASN A 43 -14.80 11.64 17.65
CA ASN A 43 -15.77 11.00 16.78
C ASN A 43 -15.27 9.63 16.31
N HIS A 44 -16.19 8.71 16.06
CA HIS A 44 -15.83 7.40 15.47
C HIS A 44 -15.37 7.58 14.02
N PRO A 45 -14.22 6.99 13.63
CA PRO A 45 -13.64 7.18 12.29
C PRO A 45 -14.56 6.69 11.16
N GLY A 46 -15.34 5.61 11.38
CA GLY A 46 -16.28 5.07 10.41
C GLY A 46 -17.32 6.08 9.93
N GLY A 47 -17.99 6.77 10.86
CA GLY A 47 -19.00 7.77 10.49
C GLY A 47 -18.43 8.99 9.76
N PHE A 48 -17.16 9.35 10.03
CA PHE A 48 -16.45 10.36 9.25
C PHE A 48 -16.17 9.88 7.83
N THR A 49 -15.67 8.65 7.71
CA THR A 49 -15.37 8.02 6.42
C THR A 49 -16.61 7.87 5.54
N GLU A 50 -17.72 7.41 6.11
CA GLU A 50 -19.00 7.28 5.38
C GLU A 50 -19.48 8.62 4.79
N ARG A 51 -19.48 9.70 5.59
CA ARG A 51 -19.85 11.04 5.10
C ARG A 51 -18.92 11.54 3.99
N ASN A 52 -17.61 11.24 4.08
CA ASN A 52 -16.67 11.60 3.04
C ASN A 52 -16.94 10.82 1.74
N ILE A 53 -17.24 9.53 1.82
CA ILE A 53 -17.62 8.70 0.66
C ILE A 53 -18.85 9.26 -0.01
N GLU A 54 -19.90 9.59 0.73
CA GLU A 54 -21.12 10.23 0.19
C GLU A 54 -20.81 11.54 -0.53
N THR A 55 -19.93 12.36 0.07
CA THR A 55 -19.49 13.62 -0.54
C THR A 55 -18.72 13.38 -1.84
N PHE A 56 -17.78 12.43 -1.87
CA PHE A 56 -17.06 12.05 -3.09
C PHE A 56 -18.01 11.56 -4.18
N ILE A 57 -18.95 10.68 -3.84
CA ILE A 57 -19.96 10.19 -4.80
C ILE A 57 -20.74 11.35 -5.41
N SER A 58 -21.20 12.28 -4.57
CA SER A 58 -21.94 13.46 -5.03
C SER A 58 -21.11 14.31 -5.99
N GLN A 59 -19.84 14.58 -5.65
CA GLN A 59 -18.93 15.38 -6.47
C GLN A 59 -18.59 14.67 -7.80
N LEU A 60 -18.33 13.36 -7.79
CA LEU A 60 -18.04 12.59 -9.00
C LEU A 60 -19.26 12.49 -9.93
N LYS A 61 -20.45 12.37 -9.36
CA LYS A 61 -21.72 12.43 -10.12
C LYS A 61 -21.95 13.82 -10.74
N MET A 62 -21.61 14.88 -10.03
CA MET A 62 -21.68 16.25 -10.56
C MET A 62 -20.75 16.47 -11.76
N LEU A 63 -19.58 15.81 -11.79
CA LEU A 63 -18.67 15.81 -12.93
C LEU A 63 -19.21 14.96 -14.10
N GLY A 64 -20.31 14.24 -13.93
CA GLY A 64 -20.93 13.40 -14.95
C GLY A 64 -20.17 12.11 -15.26
N LEU A 65 -19.33 11.62 -14.37
CA LEU A 65 -18.59 10.36 -14.56
C LEU A 65 -19.55 9.18 -14.50
N SER A 66 -19.38 8.23 -15.43
CA SER A 66 -20.32 7.13 -15.70
C SER A 66 -19.92 5.82 -15.00
N TYR A 67 -19.60 5.91 -13.72
CA TYR A 67 -19.31 4.72 -12.92
C TYR A 67 -20.57 3.88 -12.62
N ASP A 68 -20.37 2.58 -12.42
CA ASP A 68 -21.40 1.67 -11.92
C ASP A 68 -21.49 1.81 -10.39
N TRP A 69 -22.31 2.73 -9.95
CA TRP A 69 -22.46 3.07 -8.53
C TRP A 69 -23.12 1.95 -7.71
N ASP A 70 -23.84 1.04 -8.36
CA ASP A 70 -24.46 -0.12 -7.69
C ASP A 70 -23.43 -1.20 -7.32
N ARG A 71 -22.24 -1.15 -7.93
CA ARG A 71 -21.11 -2.02 -7.68
C ARG A 71 -19.94 -1.33 -6.99
N GLN A 72 -20.20 -0.22 -6.32
CA GLN A 72 -19.17 0.42 -5.51
C GLN A 72 -18.77 -0.45 -4.32
N ILE A 73 -17.50 -0.35 -3.94
CA ILE A 73 -16.94 -1.04 -2.78
C ILE A 73 -16.23 -0.05 -1.86
N SER A 74 -16.11 -0.43 -0.57
CA SER A 74 -15.30 0.28 0.40
C SER A 74 -14.39 -0.72 1.11
N THR A 75 -13.09 -0.42 1.19
CA THR A 75 -12.11 -1.34 1.81
C THR A 75 -12.31 -1.50 3.31
N CYS A 76 -13.02 -0.56 3.97
CA CYS A 76 -13.38 -0.66 5.39
C CYS A 76 -14.69 -1.42 5.64
N ASP A 77 -15.39 -1.89 4.61
CA ASP A 77 -16.56 -2.74 4.78
C ASP A 77 -16.14 -4.14 5.22
N PRO A 78 -16.73 -4.71 6.29
CA PRO A 78 -16.44 -6.07 6.73
C PRO A 78 -16.63 -7.14 5.67
N SER A 79 -17.56 -6.96 4.75
CA SER A 79 -17.80 -7.88 3.63
C SER A 79 -16.62 -7.90 2.66
N PHE A 80 -15.87 -6.78 2.57
CA PHE A 80 -14.68 -6.65 1.75
C PHE A 80 -13.43 -7.10 2.51
N TYR A 81 -13.11 -6.52 3.67
CA TYR A 81 -11.82 -6.75 4.34
C TYR A 81 -11.68 -8.17 4.93
N LYS A 82 -12.76 -8.92 5.10
CA LYS A 82 -12.68 -10.34 5.46
C LYS A 82 -11.77 -11.14 4.52
N TRP A 83 -11.73 -10.75 3.23
CA TRP A 83 -10.87 -11.40 2.24
C TRP A 83 -9.40 -11.01 2.40
N THR A 84 -9.12 -9.76 2.76
CA THR A 84 -7.78 -9.32 3.15
C THR A 84 -7.28 -10.09 4.37
N GLN A 85 -8.14 -10.27 5.38
CA GLN A 85 -7.83 -11.08 6.55
C GLN A 85 -7.59 -12.55 6.19
N TRP A 86 -8.39 -13.10 5.28
CA TRP A 86 -8.22 -14.47 4.80
C TRP A 86 -6.87 -14.65 4.08
N ILE A 87 -6.48 -13.71 3.21
CA ILE A 87 -5.18 -13.73 2.52
C ILE A 87 -4.06 -13.68 3.56
N PHE A 88 -4.14 -12.79 4.54
CA PHE A 88 -3.16 -12.73 5.63
C PHE A 88 -3.01 -14.06 6.35
N LEU A 89 -4.12 -14.74 6.64
CA LEU A 89 -4.09 -16.05 7.30
C LEU A 89 -3.45 -17.13 6.42
N GLN A 90 -3.58 -17.08 5.09
CA GLN A 90 -2.84 -18.00 4.22
C GLN A 90 -1.32 -17.70 4.29
N LEU A 91 -0.92 -16.43 4.17
CA LEU A 91 0.49 -16.03 4.30
C LEU A 91 1.09 -16.44 5.65
N PHE A 92 0.31 -16.32 6.72
CA PHE A 92 0.73 -16.76 8.05
C PHE A 92 0.91 -18.29 8.13
N LYS A 93 -0.02 -19.08 7.57
CA LYS A 93 0.07 -20.54 7.52
C LYS A 93 1.28 -21.02 6.72
N ASP A 94 1.61 -20.31 5.66
CA ASP A 94 2.75 -20.61 4.79
C ASP A 94 4.09 -20.08 5.35
N GLY A 95 4.08 -19.48 6.55
CA GLY A 95 5.28 -18.92 7.20
C GLY A 95 5.81 -17.63 6.58
N LEU A 96 5.06 -17.02 5.66
CA LEU A 96 5.41 -15.77 4.99
C LEU A 96 5.05 -14.53 5.79
N ALA A 97 4.13 -14.65 6.76
CA ALA A 97 3.82 -13.60 7.73
C ALA A 97 4.22 -14.07 9.13
N LYS A 98 4.98 -13.25 9.86
CA LYS A 98 5.49 -13.58 11.21
C LYS A 98 5.57 -12.34 12.08
N GLN A 99 5.54 -12.54 13.41
CA GLN A 99 5.84 -11.46 14.36
C GLN A 99 7.32 -11.46 14.70
N VAL A 100 7.93 -10.27 14.65
CA VAL A 100 9.32 -10.05 15.05
C VAL A 100 9.45 -8.79 15.88
N ASP A 101 10.41 -8.77 16.80
CA ASP A 101 10.80 -7.55 17.48
C ASP A 101 11.81 -6.81 16.61
N MET A 102 11.49 -5.58 16.21
CA MET A 102 12.33 -4.78 15.33
C MET A 102 12.27 -3.30 15.66
N PRO A 103 13.32 -2.54 15.34
CA PRO A 103 13.29 -1.09 15.49
C PRO A 103 12.35 -0.47 14.47
N VAL A 104 11.39 0.31 14.96
CA VAL A 104 10.41 1.06 14.15
C VAL A 104 10.58 2.56 14.37
N ASN A 105 10.05 3.35 13.44
CA ASN A 105 10.01 4.80 13.58
C ASN A 105 8.75 5.18 14.40
N TRP A 106 8.93 5.50 15.66
CA TRP A 106 7.83 5.85 16.55
C TRP A 106 7.69 7.37 16.70
N CYS A 107 6.48 7.86 16.55
CA CYS A 107 6.11 9.25 16.82
C CYS A 107 5.15 9.26 18.00
N GLU A 108 5.57 9.81 19.13
CA GLU A 108 4.79 9.83 20.38
C GLU A 108 3.56 10.71 20.25
N GLU A 109 3.69 11.88 19.61
CA GLU A 109 2.61 12.85 19.44
C GLU A 109 1.49 12.34 18.51
N LEU A 110 1.85 11.55 17.51
CA LEU A 110 0.88 10.91 16.64
C LEU A 110 0.39 9.55 17.17
N GLY A 111 1.08 8.98 18.17
CA GLY A 111 0.76 7.69 18.76
C GLY A 111 0.87 6.52 17.79
N THR A 112 1.77 6.60 16.80
CA THR A 112 1.85 5.62 15.70
C THR A 112 3.27 5.39 15.21
N VAL A 113 3.43 4.27 14.48
CA VAL A 113 4.64 3.93 13.71
C VAL A 113 4.54 4.58 12.34
N LEU A 114 5.64 5.16 11.86
CA LEU A 114 5.73 5.83 10.56
C LEU A 114 6.62 5.04 9.60
N ALA A 115 6.25 5.00 8.33
CA ALA A 115 7.12 4.54 7.25
C ALA A 115 8.31 5.50 7.06
N ASN A 116 9.38 5.03 6.41
CA ASN A 116 10.55 5.89 6.17
C ASN A 116 10.21 7.12 5.33
N ASP A 117 9.29 6.97 4.37
CA ASP A 117 8.86 8.04 3.47
C ASP A 117 8.04 9.14 4.17
N GLU A 118 7.50 8.84 5.36
CA GLU A 118 6.76 9.79 6.20
C GLU A 118 7.65 10.59 7.16
N ILE A 119 8.99 10.48 7.00
CA ILE A 119 9.95 11.13 7.87
C ILE A 119 10.85 12.04 7.06
N ILE A 120 10.85 13.33 7.42
CA ILE A 120 11.69 14.36 6.79
C ILE A 120 12.58 14.96 7.86
N ASN A 121 13.90 14.82 7.72
CA ASN A 121 14.89 15.36 8.66
C ASN A 121 14.65 14.94 10.13
N GLY A 122 14.20 13.69 10.36
CA GLY A 122 13.95 13.17 11.70
C GLY A 122 12.60 13.59 12.32
N LEU A 123 11.78 14.29 11.55
CA LEU A 123 10.44 14.74 11.96
C LEU A 123 9.38 14.05 11.10
N SER A 124 8.18 13.84 11.66
CA SER A 124 7.02 13.36 10.90
C SER A 124 6.63 14.39 9.82
N GLU A 125 6.39 13.93 8.59
CA GLU A 125 5.87 14.78 7.50
C GLU A 125 4.58 15.49 7.96
N ARG A 126 3.74 14.76 8.67
CA ARG A 126 2.50 15.26 9.22
C ARG A 126 2.72 15.81 10.62
N GLY A 127 2.60 17.10 10.80
CA GLY A 127 2.69 17.79 12.09
C GLY A 127 4.10 18.20 12.52
N GLY A 128 5.16 17.70 11.88
CA GLY A 128 6.54 18.09 12.19
C GLY A 128 7.04 17.64 13.57
N PHE A 129 6.53 16.50 14.07
CA PHE A 129 6.86 15.98 15.39
C PHE A 129 8.11 15.10 15.38
N PRO A 130 8.88 15.07 16.50
CA PRO A 130 10.06 14.21 16.60
C PRO A 130 9.74 12.73 16.39
N VAL A 131 10.60 12.04 15.66
CA VAL A 131 10.50 10.58 15.42
C VAL A 131 11.71 9.90 16.01
N VAL A 132 11.47 8.84 16.79
CA VAL A 132 12.53 8.08 17.47
C VAL A 132 12.49 6.61 17.04
N LYS A 133 13.66 5.95 17.10
CA LYS A 133 13.70 4.48 16.92
C LYS A 133 13.27 3.82 18.24
N LYS A 134 12.30 2.91 18.14
CA LYS A 134 11.75 2.13 19.26
C LYS A 134 11.61 0.67 18.85
N ASN A 135 12.10 -0.25 19.66
CA ASN A 135 11.86 -1.67 19.42
C ASN A 135 10.43 -2.03 19.77
N MET A 136 9.73 -2.58 18.81
CA MET A 136 8.34 -3.03 18.99
C MET A 136 8.11 -4.34 18.25
N LYS A 137 7.21 -5.15 18.80
CA LYS A 137 6.72 -6.35 18.12
C LYS A 137 5.85 -5.95 16.94
N GLN A 138 6.25 -6.36 15.74
CA GLN A 138 5.58 -6.04 14.48
C GLN A 138 5.24 -7.30 13.68
N TRP A 139 4.15 -7.24 12.93
CA TRP A 139 3.92 -8.18 11.85
C TRP A 139 4.78 -7.79 10.65
N VAL A 140 5.49 -8.76 10.12
CA VAL A 140 6.29 -8.61 8.89
C VAL A 140 5.91 -9.67 7.89
N MET A 141 5.99 -9.32 6.61
CA MET A 141 5.86 -10.26 5.50
C MET A 141 7.22 -10.50 4.87
N ASP A 142 7.52 -11.76 4.57
CA ASP A 142 8.77 -12.17 3.94
C ASP A 142 8.70 -11.92 2.42
N ILE A 143 8.67 -10.64 2.04
CA ILE A 143 8.63 -10.21 0.64
C ILE A 143 9.83 -10.75 -0.15
N PRO A 144 11.08 -10.78 0.40
CA PRO A 144 12.25 -11.29 -0.32
C PRO A 144 12.15 -12.76 -0.73
N ALA A 145 11.31 -13.57 -0.08
CA ALA A 145 11.15 -14.99 -0.40
C ALA A 145 10.76 -15.25 -1.87
N TYR A 146 10.15 -14.29 -2.53
CA TYR A 146 9.73 -14.38 -3.93
C TYR A 146 10.56 -13.53 -4.90
N ALA A 147 11.56 -12.81 -4.42
CA ALA A 147 12.33 -11.87 -5.24
C ALA A 147 12.95 -12.51 -6.47
N GLU A 148 13.62 -13.66 -6.31
CA GLU A 148 14.25 -14.38 -7.42
C GLU A 148 13.22 -14.87 -8.43
N LYS A 149 12.14 -15.52 -7.96
CA LYS A 149 11.07 -16.02 -8.81
C LYS A 149 10.39 -14.90 -9.60
N LEU A 150 10.16 -13.74 -8.97
CA LEU A 150 9.60 -12.57 -9.64
C LEU A 150 10.54 -12.07 -10.73
N LEU A 151 11.85 -12.01 -10.45
CA LEU A 151 12.84 -11.54 -11.40
C LEU A 151 12.94 -12.46 -12.63
N GLU A 152 12.98 -13.77 -12.42
CA GLU A 152 13.01 -14.77 -13.50
C GLU A 152 11.75 -14.71 -14.37
N SER A 153 10.57 -14.55 -13.74
CA SER A 153 9.29 -14.53 -14.45
C SER A 153 9.09 -13.28 -15.31
N LEU A 154 9.84 -12.19 -15.11
CA LEU A 154 9.71 -10.97 -15.90
C LEU A 154 9.97 -11.20 -17.39
N ASP A 155 10.87 -12.12 -17.74
CA ASP A 155 11.25 -12.36 -19.13
C ASP A 155 10.14 -13.04 -19.94
N GLU A 156 9.24 -13.77 -19.25
CA GLU A 156 8.11 -14.47 -19.86
C GLU A 156 6.89 -13.57 -20.08
N LEU A 157 6.87 -12.37 -19.52
CA LEU A 157 5.73 -11.46 -19.59
C LEU A 157 5.72 -10.65 -20.89
N ASP A 158 4.54 -10.51 -21.50
CA ASP A 158 4.30 -9.58 -22.61
C ASP A 158 4.06 -8.15 -22.08
N TRP A 159 5.09 -7.60 -21.44
CA TRP A 159 5.09 -6.24 -20.90
C TRP A 159 6.09 -5.36 -21.67
N PRO A 160 5.86 -4.03 -21.72
CA PRO A 160 6.85 -3.10 -22.22
C PRO A 160 8.18 -3.23 -21.48
N GLU A 161 9.30 -3.20 -22.23
CA GLU A 161 10.63 -3.39 -21.61
C GLU A 161 10.94 -2.35 -20.52
N SER A 162 10.48 -1.11 -20.70
CA SER A 162 10.60 -0.08 -19.66
C SER A 162 9.94 -0.46 -18.33
N THR A 163 8.82 -1.18 -18.39
CA THR A 163 8.15 -1.69 -17.18
C THR A 163 8.94 -2.83 -16.54
N LYS A 164 9.45 -3.78 -17.33
CA LYS A 164 10.29 -4.86 -16.83
C LYS A 164 11.56 -4.33 -16.17
N GLU A 165 12.18 -3.32 -16.79
CA GLU A 165 13.39 -2.71 -16.24
C GLU A 165 13.13 -1.99 -14.91
N MET A 166 12.01 -1.29 -14.77
CA MET A 166 11.61 -0.71 -13.49
C MET A 166 11.43 -1.78 -12.40
N GLN A 167 10.86 -2.95 -12.74
CA GLN A 167 10.70 -4.06 -11.79
C GLN A 167 12.06 -4.67 -11.40
N ARG A 168 12.96 -4.89 -12.38
CA ARG A 168 14.34 -5.38 -12.12
C ARG A 168 15.09 -4.44 -11.17
N ASN A 169 15.03 -3.14 -11.44
CA ASN A 169 15.66 -2.13 -10.61
C ASN A 169 15.07 -2.04 -9.21
N TRP A 170 13.75 -2.21 -9.07
CA TRP A 170 13.09 -2.24 -7.77
C TRP A 170 13.49 -3.46 -6.93
N ILE A 171 13.55 -4.64 -7.54
CA ILE A 171 14.03 -5.87 -6.88
C ILE A 171 15.51 -5.72 -6.49
N GLY A 172 16.32 -5.12 -7.39
CA GLY A 172 17.68 -4.69 -7.08
C GLY A 172 18.61 -5.86 -6.75
N LYS A 173 18.55 -6.97 -7.48
CA LYS A 173 19.47 -8.11 -7.26
C LYS A 173 20.92 -7.66 -7.37
N SER A 174 21.67 -7.86 -6.29
CA SER A 174 23.10 -7.56 -6.23
C SER A 174 23.87 -8.81 -5.83
N LEU A 175 24.96 -9.08 -6.52
CA LEU A 175 25.88 -10.16 -6.21
C LEU A 175 27.17 -9.57 -5.64
N GLY A 176 27.59 -10.08 -4.49
CA GLY A 176 28.84 -9.71 -3.83
C GLY A 176 29.64 -10.95 -3.46
N ALA A 177 30.88 -10.73 -3.06
CA ALA A 177 31.76 -11.79 -2.54
C ALA A 177 32.36 -11.34 -1.20
N TYR A 178 32.49 -12.29 -0.29
CA TYR A 178 33.32 -12.12 0.89
C TYR A 178 34.73 -12.55 0.54
N VAL A 179 35.72 -11.73 0.87
CA VAL A 179 37.14 -12.03 0.69
C VAL A 179 37.84 -11.88 2.02
N ASP A 180 38.33 -12.98 2.55
CA ASP A 180 39.08 -12.99 3.80
C ASP A 180 40.55 -12.62 3.55
N PHE A 181 41.04 -11.60 4.23
CA PHE A 181 42.43 -11.21 4.20
C PHE A 181 43.08 -11.61 5.53
N LYS A 182 44.19 -12.38 5.43
CA LYS A 182 44.97 -12.68 6.63
C LYS A 182 45.68 -11.43 7.12
N VAL A 183 45.59 -11.18 8.40
CA VAL A 183 46.34 -10.10 9.07
C VAL A 183 47.75 -10.60 9.32
N ALA A 184 48.75 -9.89 8.78
CA ALA A 184 50.16 -10.26 8.98
C ALA A 184 50.53 -10.19 10.48
N GLY A 185 51.05 -11.30 11.03
CA GLY A 185 51.42 -11.38 12.44
C GLY A 185 50.29 -11.69 13.43
N SER A 186 49.16 -12.17 12.93
CA SER A 186 48.02 -12.63 13.72
C SER A 186 47.50 -13.96 13.21
N ASP A 187 46.97 -14.82 14.08
CA ASP A 187 46.27 -16.05 13.75
C ASP A 187 44.75 -15.82 13.56
N LEU A 188 44.31 -14.58 13.45
CA LEU A 188 42.96 -14.15 13.16
C LEU A 188 42.72 -14.07 11.65
#